data_415b6d96b59c290f29e72ca5c5ae2834
#
_entry.id   415b6d96b59c290f29e72ca5c5ae2834
#
_cell.length_a   1.000
_cell.length_b   1.000
_cell.length_c   1.000
_cell.angle_alpha   90.00
_cell.angle_beta   90.00
_cell.angle_gamma   90.00
#
_symmetry.space_group_name_H-M   'P 1'
#
loop_
_entity.id
_entity.type
_entity.pdbx_description
1 polymer ?
#
loop_
_entity_poly.entity_id
_entity_poly.type
_entity_poly.pdbx_seq_one_letter_code
_entity_poly.pdbx_strand_id
1 'polypeptide(L)'
;MTNSSLNSQAFSQEAGLNQPRLKVVTLTKDTTEKFLNVVKKFNVQAIEYKPFLRFYIANCLNELTDNELGTFLINNLQNRETGAILLECEGASEKDTKSEDFIDFNILLSTAVSHLIGLPNLDSMSGKFYARFSVRNEDNSDSYLRQAHRRMELHNDGTYVQKKTDW
;
A
#
# COMPACT_ATOMS: atom_id res chain seq x y z
N MET A 1 10.19 -8.12 -27.68
CA MET A 1 9.01 -7.93 -26.81
C MET A 1 9.00 -6.46 -26.41
N THR A 2 8.09 -5.70 -26.99
CA THR A 2 8.05 -4.24 -26.86
C THR A 2 7.52 -3.88 -25.46
N ASN A 3 8.37 -3.21 -24.66
CA ASN A 3 7.91 -2.51 -23.47
C ASN A 3 6.96 -1.40 -23.92
N SER A 4 5.66 -1.66 -23.88
CA SER A 4 4.68 -0.60 -23.95
C SER A 4 4.73 0.13 -22.61
N SER A 5 5.37 1.30 -22.59
CA SER A 5 5.23 2.25 -21.51
C SER A 5 3.78 2.71 -21.50
N LEU A 6 2.97 2.17 -20.59
CA LEU A 6 1.67 2.72 -20.24
C LEU A 6 1.93 4.06 -19.53
N ASN A 7 2.02 5.13 -20.28
CA ASN A 7 1.92 6.49 -19.76
C ASN A 7 0.44 6.86 -19.69
N SER A 8 -0.26 6.36 -18.67
CA SER A 8 -1.53 6.97 -18.29
C SER A 8 -1.21 8.37 -17.73
N GLN A 9 -2.06 9.36 -18.02
CA GLN A 9 -1.89 10.69 -17.41
C GLN A 9 -2.06 10.66 -15.87
N ALA A 10 -2.47 9.55 -15.31
CA ALA A 10 -2.78 9.36 -13.91
C ALA A 10 -1.64 8.77 -13.08
N PHE A 11 -0.81 7.93 -13.69
CA PHE A 11 0.38 7.38 -13.04
C PHE A 11 1.47 7.02 -14.07
N SER A 12 2.72 6.96 -13.61
CA SER A 12 3.86 6.49 -14.38
C SER A 12 4.44 5.21 -13.77
N GLN A 13 5.19 4.45 -14.57
CA GLN A 13 5.90 3.27 -14.09
C GLN A 13 7.36 3.31 -14.57
N GLU A 14 8.25 2.89 -13.68
CA GLU A 14 9.68 2.77 -13.97
C GLU A 14 10.25 1.49 -13.35
N ALA A 15 11.36 1.02 -13.88
CA ALA A 15 12.17 0.01 -13.19
C ALA A 15 12.99 0.69 -12.11
N GLY A 16 13.08 0.08 -10.93
CA GLY A 16 13.92 0.59 -9.86
C GLY A 16 15.39 0.69 -10.29
N LEU A 17 16.04 1.80 -9.95
CA LEU A 17 17.46 2.04 -10.24
C LEU A 17 18.30 0.87 -9.68
N ASN A 18 19.01 0.17 -10.57
CA ASN A 18 19.81 -1.02 -10.23
C ASN A 18 19.05 -2.22 -9.61
N GLN A 19 17.72 -2.23 -9.69
CA GLN A 19 16.89 -3.31 -9.17
C GLN A 19 15.85 -3.73 -10.23
N PRO A 20 16.22 -4.58 -11.18
CA PRO A 20 15.36 -4.90 -12.34
C PRO A 20 14.02 -5.54 -11.96
N ARG A 21 13.95 -6.16 -10.77
CA ARG A 21 12.73 -6.78 -10.25
C ARG A 21 11.87 -5.85 -9.41
N LEU A 22 12.33 -4.62 -9.12
CA LEU A 22 11.53 -3.59 -8.48
C LEU A 22 10.81 -2.78 -9.56
N LYS A 23 9.51 -2.67 -9.43
CA LYS A 23 8.68 -1.75 -10.21
C LYS A 23 8.35 -0.54 -9.34
N VAL A 24 8.60 0.66 -9.85
CA VAL A 24 8.18 1.89 -9.19
C VAL A 24 6.96 2.42 -9.93
N VAL A 25 5.89 2.65 -9.19
CA VAL A 25 4.63 3.21 -9.69
C VAL A 25 4.42 4.53 -8.98
N THR A 26 4.35 5.62 -9.73
CA THR A 26 4.18 6.95 -9.17
C THR A 26 2.83 7.52 -9.59
N LEU A 27 1.93 7.72 -8.62
CA LEU A 27 0.70 8.47 -8.85
C LEU A 27 1.04 9.93 -9.08
N THR A 28 0.49 10.52 -10.13
CA THR A 28 0.73 11.94 -10.43
C THR A 28 0.17 12.83 -9.30
N LYS A 29 0.67 14.03 -9.20
CA LYS A 29 0.21 15.02 -8.21
C LYS A 29 -1.30 15.25 -8.31
N ASP A 30 -1.84 15.38 -9.51
CA ASP A 30 -3.28 15.56 -9.74
C ASP A 30 -4.09 14.38 -9.22
N THR A 31 -3.67 13.15 -9.52
CA THR A 31 -4.31 11.93 -9.03
C THR A 31 -4.24 11.84 -7.51
N THR A 32 -3.07 12.12 -6.93
CA THR A 32 -2.87 12.12 -5.48
C THR A 32 -3.78 13.14 -4.79
N GLU A 33 -3.85 14.37 -5.28
CA GLU A 33 -4.71 15.43 -4.73
C GLU A 33 -6.20 15.09 -4.87
N LYS A 34 -6.63 14.56 -6.01
CA LYS A 34 -8.01 14.11 -6.22
C LYS A 34 -8.38 12.97 -5.25
N PHE A 35 -7.51 11.98 -5.12
CA PHE A 35 -7.73 10.89 -4.18
C PHE A 35 -7.78 11.39 -2.73
N LEU A 36 -6.85 12.25 -2.31
CA LEU A 36 -6.88 12.89 -1.00
C LEU A 36 -8.21 13.62 -0.74
N ASN A 37 -8.73 14.33 -1.75
CA ASN A 37 -10.03 15.02 -1.64
C ASN A 37 -11.22 14.08 -1.48
N VAL A 38 -11.12 12.86 -2.00
CA VAL A 38 -12.14 11.82 -1.77
C VAL A 38 -12.03 11.29 -0.34
N VAL A 39 -10.81 10.86 0.07
CA VAL A 39 -10.64 10.10 1.31
C VAL A 39 -10.72 10.94 2.58
N LYS A 40 -10.35 12.24 2.53
CA LYS A 40 -10.46 13.14 3.70
C LYS A 40 -11.88 13.30 4.25
N LYS A 41 -12.89 12.84 3.50
CA LYS A 41 -14.29 12.83 3.94
C LYS A 41 -14.60 11.65 4.86
N PHE A 42 -13.70 10.68 4.96
CA PHE A 42 -13.90 9.46 5.73
C PHE A 42 -12.98 9.45 6.94
N ASN A 43 -13.55 9.08 8.07
CA ASN A 43 -12.75 8.75 9.24
C ASN A 43 -12.15 7.35 9.03
N VAL A 44 -10.87 7.19 9.34
CA VAL A 44 -10.16 5.90 9.26
C VAL A 44 -10.89 4.82 10.07
N GLN A 45 -11.44 5.14 11.24
CA GLN A 45 -12.22 4.17 12.01
C GLN A 45 -13.46 3.67 11.25
N ALA A 46 -14.06 4.49 10.37
CA ALA A 46 -15.23 4.06 9.62
C ALA A 46 -14.94 2.90 8.66
N ILE A 47 -13.73 2.79 8.12
CA ILE A 47 -13.35 1.67 7.25
C ILE A 47 -13.21 0.34 7.99
N GLU A 48 -13.01 0.37 9.31
CA GLU A 48 -12.97 -0.86 10.12
C GLU A 48 -14.36 -1.49 10.24
N TYR A 49 -15.39 -0.66 10.44
CA TYR A 49 -16.77 -1.11 10.71
C TYR A 49 -17.69 -1.14 9.48
N LYS A 50 -17.29 -0.46 8.40
CA LYS A 50 -18.08 -0.35 7.18
C LYS A 50 -17.32 -0.91 5.97
N PRO A 51 -17.31 -2.23 5.76
CA PRO A 51 -16.50 -2.86 4.71
C PRO A 51 -16.74 -2.27 3.31
N PHE A 52 -17.97 -1.86 2.99
CA PHE A 52 -18.29 -1.25 1.71
C PHE A 52 -17.50 0.03 1.41
N LEU A 53 -17.08 0.78 2.45
CA LEU A 53 -16.24 1.97 2.26
C LEU A 53 -14.86 1.60 1.72
N ARG A 54 -14.33 0.43 2.06
CA ARG A 54 -13.03 -0.04 1.57
C ARG A 54 -13.09 -0.25 0.07
N PHE A 55 -14.15 -0.89 -0.41
CA PHE A 55 -14.37 -1.08 -1.85
C PHE A 55 -14.67 0.24 -2.55
N TYR A 56 -15.40 1.14 -1.90
CA TYR A 56 -15.68 2.46 -2.46
C TYR A 56 -14.39 3.24 -2.71
N ILE A 57 -13.50 3.35 -1.70
CA ILE A 57 -12.23 4.09 -1.87
C ILE A 57 -11.30 3.40 -2.88
N ALA A 58 -11.29 2.07 -2.95
CA ALA A 58 -10.56 1.32 -3.95
C ALA A 58 -11.08 1.63 -5.36
N ASN A 59 -12.39 1.61 -5.55
CA ASN A 59 -13.01 1.95 -6.82
C ASN A 59 -12.72 3.39 -7.24
N CYS A 60 -12.80 4.35 -6.30
CA CYS A 60 -12.41 5.74 -6.57
C CYS A 60 -10.96 5.86 -7.03
N LEU A 61 -10.03 5.17 -6.38
CA LEU A 61 -8.63 5.16 -6.81
C LEU A 61 -8.48 4.56 -8.22
N ASN A 62 -9.18 3.47 -8.49
CA ASN A 62 -9.15 2.82 -9.79
C ASN A 62 -9.70 3.73 -10.90
N GLU A 63 -10.83 4.39 -10.66
CA GLU A 63 -11.43 5.36 -11.61
C GLU A 63 -10.50 6.55 -11.86
N LEU A 64 -9.84 7.07 -10.81
CA LEU A 64 -8.86 8.15 -10.95
C LEU A 64 -7.60 7.74 -11.72
N THR A 65 -7.38 6.45 -11.88
CA THR A 65 -6.28 5.86 -12.65
C THR A 65 -6.77 5.16 -13.92
N ASP A 66 -7.84 5.68 -14.52
CA ASP A 66 -8.44 5.19 -15.78
C ASP A 66 -8.81 3.69 -15.75
N ASN A 67 -9.05 3.13 -14.57
CA ASN A 67 -9.29 1.71 -14.30
C ASN A 67 -8.11 0.79 -14.66
N GLU A 68 -6.90 1.33 -14.73
CA GLU A 68 -5.70 0.60 -15.14
C GLU A 68 -4.85 0.15 -13.94
N LEU A 69 -4.85 0.90 -12.85
CA LEU A 69 -3.95 0.63 -11.72
C LEU A 69 -4.16 -0.77 -11.11
N GLY A 70 -5.40 -1.16 -10.86
CA GLY A 70 -5.69 -2.48 -10.29
C GLY A 70 -5.21 -3.61 -11.19
N THR A 71 -5.50 -3.54 -12.47
CA THR A 71 -5.05 -4.53 -13.47
C THR A 71 -3.53 -4.57 -13.56
N PHE A 72 -2.89 -3.40 -13.57
CA PHE A 72 -1.43 -3.29 -13.61
C PHE A 72 -0.79 -3.95 -12.38
N LEU A 73 -1.30 -3.65 -11.18
CA LEU A 73 -0.77 -4.22 -9.93
C LEU A 73 -0.91 -5.74 -9.91
N ILE A 74 -2.08 -6.27 -10.24
CA ILE A 74 -2.33 -7.73 -10.27
C ILE A 74 -1.40 -8.42 -11.26
N ASN A 75 -1.31 -7.92 -12.49
CA ASN A 75 -0.48 -8.53 -13.53
C ASN A 75 1.01 -8.55 -13.15
N ASN A 76 1.51 -7.49 -12.52
CA ASN A 76 2.90 -7.43 -12.09
C ASN A 76 3.16 -8.30 -10.85
N LEU A 77 2.27 -8.33 -9.87
CA LEU A 77 2.43 -9.18 -8.68
C LEU A 77 2.38 -10.68 -9.01
N GLN A 78 1.60 -11.07 -10.01
CA GLN A 78 1.55 -12.46 -10.50
C GLN A 78 2.73 -12.82 -11.39
N ASN A 79 3.50 -11.85 -11.85
CA ASN A 79 4.66 -12.10 -12.69
C ASN A 79 5.89 -12.40 -11.83
N ARG A 80 6.47 -13.59 -12.00
CA ARG A 80 7.66 -14.05 -11.27
C ARG A 80 8.92 -13.20 -11.50
N GLU A 81 8.95 -12.42 -12.59
CA GLU A 81 10.03 -11.47 -12.87
C GLU A 81 9.92 -10.20 -12.00
N THR A 82 8.77 -9.92 -11.43
CA THR A 82 8.58 -8.83 -10.47
C THR A 82 8.86 -9.33 -9.06
N GLY A 83 9.75 -8.66 -8.34
CA GLY A 83 10.08 -8.96 -6.94
C GLY A 83 9.27 -8.13 -5.96
N ALA A 84 9.06 -6.86 -6.30
CA ALA A 84 8.29 -5.91 -5.50
C ALA A 84 7.74 -4.77 -6.36
N ILE A 85 6.70 -4.11 -5.85
CA ILE A 85 6.18 -2.86 -6.39
C ILE A 85 6.29 -1.80 -5.29
N LEU A 86 6.94 -0.68 -5.60
CA LEU A 86 6.95 0.53 -4.78
C LEU A 86 5.91 1.48 -5.34
N LEU A 87 4.95 1.88 -4.52
CA LEU A 87 3.97 2.90 -4.87
C LEU A 87 4.36 4.24 -4.24
N GLU A 88 4.52 5.24 -5.05
CA GLU A 88 4.84 6.62 -4.68
C GLU A 88 3.68 7.56 -5.03
N CYS A 89 3.57 8.65 -4.31
CA CYS A 89 2.56 9.68 -4.52
C CYS A 89 3.23 11.05 -4.67
N GLU A 90 3.18 11.62 -5.87
CA GLU A 90 3.65 13.00 -6.04
C GLU A 90 2.80 13.98 -5.25
N GLY A 91 3.47 14.96 -4.61
CA GLY A 91 2.77 16.01 -3.86
C GLY A 91 2.23 15.57 -2.48
N ALA A 92 2.35 14.31 -2.12
CA ALA A 92 2.17 13.88 -0.74
C ALA A 92 3.30 14.51 0.09
N SER A 93 2.94 15.42 0.99
CA SER A 93 3.93 16.25 1.68
C SER A 93 4.84 15.41 2.57
N GLU A 94 6.11 15.34 2.23
CA GLU A 94 7.17 14.79 3.10
C GLU A 94 7.35 15.62 4.39
N LYS A 95 6.77 16.81 4.45
CA LYS A 95 7.07 17.81 5.49
C LYS A 95 6.47 17.48 6.85
N ASP A 96 5.48 16.59 6.89
CA ASP A 96 4.83 16.26 8.18
C ASP A 96 4.40 14.80 8.26
N THR A 97 5.38 13.90 8.15
CA THR A 97 5.18 12.44 8.25
C THR A 97 4.63 11.99 9.61
N LYS A 98 4.55 12.89 10.58
CA LYS A 98 4.02 12.63 11.92
C LYS A 98 2.60 13.19 12.11
N SER A 99 2.07 13.94 11.14
CA SER A 99 0.71 14.45 11.24
C SER A 99 -0.30 13.31 11.17
N GLU A 100 -1.38 13.39 11.92
CA GLU A 100 -2.48 12.42 11.85
C GLU A 100 -3.07 12.39 10.44
N ASP A 101 -3.19 13.53 9.77
CA ASP A 101 -3.69 13.61 8.39
C ASP A 101 -2.85 12.81 7.40
N PHE A 102 -1.52 12.85 7.54
CA PHE A 102 -0.62 12.06 6.71
C PHE A 102 -0.73 10.57 7.01
N ILE A 103 -0.83 10.21 8.29
CA ILE A 103 -1.01 8.82 8.72
C ILE A 103 -2.34 8.27 8.20
N ASP A 104 -3.42 9.02 8.36
CA ASP A 104 -4.76 8.65 7.91
C ASP A 104 -4.81 8.50 6.39
N PHE A 105 -4.19 9.42 5.64
CA PHE A 105 -4.06 9.29 4.19
C PHE A 105 -3.37 7.98 3.79
N ASN A 106 -2.25 7.64 4.43
CA ASN A 106 -1.52 6.40 4.12
C ASN A 106 -2.33 5.15 4.45
N ILE A 107 -3.10 5.14 5.54
CA ILE A 107 -3.99 4.03 5.87
C ILE A 107 -5.08 3.87 4.78
N LEU A 108 -5.69 4.97 4.37
CA LEU A 108 -6.75 4.95 3.37
C LEU A 108 -6.21 4.56 1.99
N LEU A 109 -5.03 5.07 1.60
CA LEU A 109 -4.35 4.68 0.37
C LEU A 109 -3.98 3.20 0.36
N SER A 110 -3.34 2.71 1.42
CA SER A 110 -2.96 1.30 1.54
C SER A 110 -4.19 0.39 1.53
N THR A 111 -5.29 0.83 2.15
CA THR A 111 -6.57 0.12 2.11
C THR A 111 -7.12 0.07 0.68
N ALA A 112 -7.11 1.18 -0.04
CA ALA A 112 -7.58 1.23 -1.42
C ALA A 112 -6.77 0.29 -2.32
N VAL A 113 -5.44 0.38 -2.25
CA VAL A 113 -4.52 -0.48 -3.03
C VAL A 113 -4.73 -1.95 -2.71
N SER A 114 -4.81 -2.31 -1.43
CA SER A 114 -5.03 -3.70 -1.02
C SER A 114 -6.34 -4.27 -1.58
N HIS A 115 -7.40 -3.46 -1.64
CA HIS A 115 -8.70 -3.89 -2.18
C HIS A 115 -8.79 -3.84 -3.70
N LEU A 116 -7.83 -3.22 -4.39
CA LEU A 116 -7.67 -3.36 -5.84
C LEU A 116 -7.06 -4.70 -6.23
N ILE A 117 -6.19 -5.26 -5.40
CA ILE A 117 -5.46 -6.49 -5.70
C ILE A 117 -6.09 -7.73 -5.06
N GLY A 118 -6.92 -7.57 -4.02
CA GLY A 118 -7.54 -8.70 -3.35
C GLY A 118 -8.30 -8.32 -2.09
N LEU A 119 -8.58 -9.30 -1.25
CA LEU A 119 -9.20 -9.10 0.05
C LEU A 119 -8.15 -9.30 1.13
N PRO A 120 -7.76 -8.25 1.87
CA PRO A 120 -6.83 -8.39 2.98
C PRO A 120 -7.38 -9.33 4.05
N ASN A 121 -6.52 -10.19 4.58
CA ASN A 121 -6.86 -10.99 5.73
C ASN A 121 -7.02 -10.10 6.96
N LEU A 122 -8.02 -10.43 7.80
CA LEU A 122 -8.15 -9.82 9.10
C LEU A 122 -7.24 -10.56 10.09
N ASP A 123 -6.50 -9.79 10.89
CA ASP A 123 -5.82 -10.36 12.03
C ASP A 123 -6.84 -10.92 13.03
N SER A 124 -6.69 -12.19 13.37
CA SER A 124 -7.65 -12.91 14.22
C SER A 124 -7.73 -12.37 15.66
N MET A 125 -6.68 -11.71 16.12
CA MET A 125 -6.64 -11.17 17.49
C MET A 125 -7.24 -9.76 17.58
N SER A 126 -6.92 -8.89 16.64
CA SER A 126 -7.39 -7.50 16.67
C SER A 126 -8.62 -7.24 15.81
N GLY A 127 -8.96 -8.15 14.88
CA GLY A 127 -10.01 -7.96 13.90
C GLY A 127 -9.70 -6.90 12.86
N LYS A 128 -8.45 -6.42 12.80
CA LYS A 128 -8.00 -5.37 11.88
C LYS A 128 -7.29 -5.98 10.67
N PHE A 129 -7.33 -5.28 9.55
CA PHE A 129 -6.64 -5.65 8.32
C PHE A 129 -5.39 -4.80 8.06
N TYR A 130 -5.03 -3.93 8.99
CA TYR A 130 -3.79 -3.15 8.98
C TYR A 130 -3.23 -3.02 10.40
N ALA A 131 -1.93 -2.77 10.49
CA ALA A 131 -1.24 -2.48 11.74
C ALA A 131 -0.48 -1.16 11.63
N ARG A 132 -0.49 -0.38 12.72
CA ARG A 132 0.29 0.85 12.85
C ARG A 132 1.49 0.57 13.75
N PHE A 133 2.68 0.80 13.23
CA PHE A 133 3.92 0.67 13.97
C PHE A 133 4.59 2.04 14.09
N SER A 134 5.07 2.35 15.27
CA SER A 134 5.89 3.55 15.50
C SER A 134 7.21 3.15 16.13
N VAL A 135 8.30 3.70 15.59
CA VAL A 135 9.62 3.56 16.21
C VAL A 135 9.68 4.44 17.45
N ARG A 136 9.90 3.83 18.60
CA ARG A 136 10.16 4.53 19.85
C ARG A 136 11.62 4.37 20.19
N ASN A 137 12.25 5.45 20.68
CA ASN A 137 13.65 5.42 21.15
C ASN A 137 13.77 4.75 22.52
N GLU A 138 13.15 3.58 22.68
CA GLU A 138 13.19 2.79 23.89
C GLU A 138 14.10 1.57 23.65
N ASP A 139 14.84 1.19 24.66
CA ASP A 139 15.61 -0.05 24.62
C ASP A 139 14.64 -1.25 24.69
N ASN A 140 14.48 -1.94 23.58
CA ASN A 140 13.68 -3.14 23.47
C ASN A 140 14.57 -4.36 23.21
N SER A 141 15.69 -4.45 23.94
CA SER A 141 16.72 -5.47 23.77
C SER A 141 16.22 -6.91 23.94
N ASP A 142 15.09 -7.10 24.59
CA ASP A 142 14.51 -8.40 24.90
C ASP A 142 13.49 -8.91 23.86
N SER A 143 13.11 -8.09 22.87
CA SER A 143 12.11 -8.45 21.90
C SER A 143 12.62 -8.41 20.46
N TYR A 144 12.77 -9.59 19.87
CA TYR A 144 13.18 -9.77 18.47
C TYR A 144 12.34 -8.97 17.47
N LEU A 145 11.03 -8.91 17.68
CA LEU A 145 10.08 -8.26 16.77
C LEU A 145 9.98 -6.73 16.96
N ARG A 146 10.61 -6.16 17.98
CA ARG A 146 10.50 -4.75 18.33
C ARG A 146 11.76 -3.94 18.01
N GLN A 147 12.74 -4.54 17.37
CA GLN A 147 14.03 -3.91 17.10
C GLN A 147 14.01 -3.20 15.76
N ALA A 148 13.48 -1.97 15.73
CA ALA A 148 13.38 -1.16 14.54
C ALA A 148 14.74 -0.84 13.85
N HIS A 149 15.85 -0.98 14.57
CA HIS A 149 17.19 -0.65 14.09
C HIS A 149 18.05 -1.88 13.75
N ARG A 150 17.51 -3.07 13.90
CA ARG A 150 18.21 -4.31 13.53
C ARG A 150 17.67 -4.88 12.24
N ARG A 151 18.54 -5.53 11.49
CA ARG A 151 18.14 -6.29 10.30
C ARG A 151 17.19 -7.42 10.72
N MET A 152 16.03 -7.46 10.10
CA MET A 152 15.13 -8.59 10.22
C MET A 152 15.66 -9.73 9.34
N GLU A 153 15.80 -10.91 9.91
CA GLU A 153 16.18 -12.10 9.15
C GLU A 153 15.10 -12.49 8.15
N LEU A 154 15.49 -13.23 7.09
CA LEU A 154 14.53 -13.75 6.12
C LEU A 154 13.53 -14.65 6.84
N HIS A 155 12.25 -14.37 6.64
CA HIS A 155 11.16 -15.11 7.25
C HIS A 155 9.98 -15.22 6.28
N ASN A 156 9.10 -16.14 6.56
CA ASN A 156 7.80 -16.24 5.91
C ASN A 156 6.72 -15.83 6.90
N ASP A 157 5.90 -14.87 6.50
CA ASP A 157 4.70 -14.53 7.25
C ASP A 157 3.65 -15.63 7.14
N GLY A 158 2.89 -15.80 8.21
CA GLY A 158 1.76 -16.72 8.21
C GLY A 158 2.12 -18.21 8.21
N THR A 159 3.34 -18.61 8.58
CA THR A 159 3.77 -20.03 8.64
C THR A 159 2.87 -20.89 9.52
N TYR A 160 2.27 -20.31 10.55
CA TYR A 160 1.43 -21.01 11.55
C TYR A 160 -0.07 -20.76 11.38
N VAL A 161 -0.51 -20.08 10.32
CA VAL A 161 -1.93 -19.83 10.06
C VAL A 161 -2.50 -20.83 9.07
N GLN A 162 -3.76 -21.23 9.26
CA GLN A 162 -4.42 -22.20 8.36
C GLN A 162 -4.63 -21.65 6.95
N LYS A 163 -4.88 -20.35 6.83
CA LYS A 163 -4.98 -19.67 5.54
C LYS A 163 -3.68 -18.95 5.26
N LYS A 164 -2.95 -19.44 4.28
CA LYS A 164 -1.76 -18.77 3.77
C LYS A 164 -2.18 -17.60 2.88
N THR A 165 -1.39 -16.55 2.88
CA THR A 165 -1.49 -15.48 1.90
C THR A 165 -0.91 -15.95 0.58
N ASP A 166 -1.51 -15.59 -0.53
CA ASP A 166 -1.06 -15.99 -1.87
C ASP A 166 0.13 -15.16 -2.39
N TRP A 167 0.63 -14.25 -1.56
CA TRP A 167 1.68 -13.27 -1.91
C TRP A 167 2.92 -13.42 -1.04
#